data_657b4126f6c6ee67f60c931d7b7659c4
#
_entry.id   657b4126f6c6ee67f60c931d7b7659c4
#
_cell.length_a   1.000
_cell.length_b   1.000
_cell.length_c   1.000
_cell.angle_alpha   90.00
_cell.angle_beta   90.00
_cell.angle_gamma   90.00
#
_symmetry.space_group_name_H-M   'P 1'
#
loop_
_entity.id
_entity.type
_entity.pdbx_description
1 polymer ?
#
loop_
_entity_poly.entity_id
_entity_poly.type
_entity_poly.pdbx_seq_one_letter_code
_entity_poly.pdbx_strand_id
1 'polypeptide(L)'
;GFEPWGKWDRNPSGEIAEALAGKRIDGVEVVSTVLPVVHGEDIAQVVPLIETHRPVSVVSLGLGGASQIHVERVGINLKRIDEEESPVVAAGPAAYFATLPTRAMVDAMGQAGVPAQLTYSAGTFLCNHVMYSVLHYLAEQKWDIPAGFLHLPPLPEHVAAGLCSGASMVMEYTQKGVVAGLE
;
A
#
# COMPACT_ATOMS: atom_id res chain seq x y z
N GLY A 1 -5.55 -2.03 3.05
CA GLY A 1 -5.99 -0.78 2.41
C GLY A 1 -6.40 0.25 3.43
N PHE A 2 -6.91 1.41 2.98
CA PHE A 2 -7.32 2.49 3.87
C PHE A 2 -8.79 2.85 3.68
N GLU A 3 -9.39 3.37 4.75
CA GLU A 3 -10.72 3.98 4.72
C GLU A 3 -10.78 5.19 3.79
N PRO A 4 -11.97 5.59 3.30
CA PRO A 4 -12.20 6.92 2.74
C PRO A 4 -11.82 8.01 3.74
N TRP A 5 -11.26 9.15 3.25
CA TRP A 5 -10.88 10.25 4.13
C TRP A 5 -11.03 11.63 3.48
N GLY A 6 -11.21 12.65 4.30
CA GLY A 6 -11.30 14.05 3.83
C GLY A 6 -12.40 14.23 2.78
N LYS A 7 -12.02 14.64 1.58
CA LYS A 7 -12.94 14.81 0.44
C LYS A 7 -13.23 13.53 -0.36
N TRP A 8 -12.52 12.44 -0.06
CA TRP A 8 -12.64 11.18 -0.77
C TRP A 8 -13.72 10.33 -0.10
N ASP A 9 -14.84 10.13 -0.80
CA ASP A 9 -15.98 9.31 -0.36
C ASP A 9 -15.76 7.80 -0.62
N ARG A 10 -14.78 7.49 -1.48
CA ARG A 10 -14.32 6.13 -1.81
C ARG A 10 -12.80 6.05 -1.72
N ASN A 11 -12.29 4.87 -1.38
CA ASN A 11 -10.86 4.58 -1.43
C ASN A 11 -10.61 3.22 -2.09
N PRO A 12 -10.05 3.18 -3.32
CA PRO A 12 -9.82 1.94 -4.04
C PRO A 12 -8.96 0.94 -3.25
N SER A 13 -8.08 1.44 -2.37
CA SER A 13 -7.22 0.54 -1.59
C SER A 13 -8.01 -0.26 -0.56
N GLY A 14 -8.93 0.37 0.16
CA GLY A 14 -9.81 -0.30 1.11
C GLY A 14 -10.77 -1.25 0.41
N GLU A 15 -11.41 -0.78 -0.68
CA GLU A 15 -12.37 -1.59 -1.44
C GLU A 15 -11.70 -2.86 -2.04
N ILE A 16 -10.45 -2.75 -2.53
CA ILE A 16 -9.72 -3.92 -3.04
C ILE A 16 -9.32 -4.84 -1.88
N ALA A 17 -8.88 -4.31 -0.74
CA ALA A 17 -8.56 -5.12 0.43
C ALA A 17 -9.78 -5.94 0.88
N GLU A 18 -10.96 -5.32 0.99
CA GLU A 18 -12.22 -6.01 1.31
C GLU A 18 -12.61 -7.04 0.25
N ALA A 19 -12.50 -6.68 -1.03
CA ALA A 19 -12.84 -7.57 -2.13
C ALA A 19 -11.94 -8.81 -2.22
N LEU A 20 -10.72 -8.74 -1.71
CA LEU A 20 -9.77 -9.86 -1.69
C LEU A 20 -9.82 -10.69 -0.40
N ALA A 21 -10.47 -10.22 0.65
CA ALA A 21 -10.59 -10.92 1.94
C ALA A 21 -11.11 -12.34 1.76
N GLY A 22 -10.39 -13.33 2.31
CA GLY A 22 -10.73 -14.75 2.24
C GLY A 22 -10.58 -15.39 0.87
N LYS A 23 -10.20 -14.64 -0.17
CA LYS A 23 -9.89 -15.23 -1.48
C LYS A 23 -8.52 -15.92 -1.46
N ARG A 24 -8.29 -16.76 -2.44
CA ARG A 24 -6.98 -17.41 -2.63
C ARG A 24 -6.34 -16.89 -3.92
N ILE A 25 -5.09 -16.46 -3.81
CA ILE A 25 -4.25 -16.04 -4.92
C ILE A 25 -3.06 -17.00 -4.94
N ASP A 26 -2.85 -17.67 -6.05
CA ASP A 26 -1.83 -18.73 -6.20
C ASP A 26 -1.83 -19.75 -5.04
N GLY A 27 -3.03 -20.13 -4.59
CA GLY A 27 -3.20 -21.09 -3.49
C GLY A 27 -3.03 -20.52 -2.08
N VAL A 28 -2.61 -19.26 -1.92
CA VAL A 28 -2.43 -18.58 -0.63
C VAL A 28 -3.70 -17.82 -0.26
N GLU A 29 -4.20 -17.98 0.95
CA GLU A 29 -5.36 -17.25 1.46
C GLU A 29 -4.98 -15.80 1.79
N VAL A 30 -5.83 -14.87 1.37
CA VAL A 30 -5.66 -13.44 1.65
C VAL A 30 -6.39 -13.10 2.96
N VAL A 31 -5.62 -12.63 3.93
CA VAL A 31 -6.14 -11.95 5.13
C VAL A 31 -5.99 -10.45 4.90
N SER A 32 -7.04 -9.68 5.08
CA SER A 32 -7.01 -8.24 4.83
C SER A 32 -7.67 -7.43 5.92
N THR A 33 -7.33 -6.16 5.98
CA THR A 33 -7.97 -5.16 6.84
C THR A 33 -8.01 -3.80 6.16
N VAL A 34 -8.97 -2.98 6.54
CA VAL A 34 -9.06 -1.58 6.13
C VAL A 34 -8.64 -0.71 7.31
N LEU A 35 -7.61 0.10 7.09
CA LEU A 35 -6.95 0.87 8.12
C LEU A 35 -7.57 2.26 8.25
N PRO A 36 -7.71 2.78 9.47
CA PRO A 36 -8.11 4.17 9.67
C PRO A 36 -7.03 5.12 9.17
N VAL A 37 -7.45 6.30 8.71
CA VAL A 37 -6.53 7.34 8.23
C VAL A 37 -6.05 8.18 9.43
N VAL A 38 -5.43 7.49 10.41
CA VAL A 38 -4.92 8.05 11.67
C VAL A 38 -3.55 7.44 11.99
N HIS A 39 -2.53 8.29 12.15
CA HIS A 39 -1.19 7.84 12.51
C HIS A 39 -1.18 7.08 13.84
N GLY A 40 -0.59 5.90 13.84
CA GLY A 40 -0.48 5.01 15.00
C GLY A 40 -1.62 4.00 15.11
N GLU A 41 -2.85 4.37 14.78
CA GLU A 41 -3.97 3.42 14.75
C GLU A 41 -3.86 2.42 13.60
N ASP A 42 -3.28 2.86 12.48
CA ASP A 42 -2.95 2.03 11.32
C ASP A 42 -2.06 0.85 11.71
N ILE A 43 -0.94 1.12 12.38
CA ILE A 43 0.03 0.07 12.79
C ILE A 43 -0.52 -0.78 13.94
N ALA A 44 -1.30 -0.19 14.84
CA ALA A 44 -1.95 -0.92 15.91
C ALA A 44 -2.89 -2.03 15.39
N GLN A 45 -3.40 -1.91 14.16
CA GLN A 45 -4.20 -2.95 13.51
C GLN A 45 -3.36 -3.94 12.70
N VAL A 46 -2.33 -3.46 12.00
CA VAL A 46 -1.52 -4.31 11.10
C VAL A 46 -0.64 -5.28 11.87
N VAL A 47 0.05 -4.83 12.91
CA VAL A 47 1.02 -5.65 13.65
C VAL A 47 0.38 -6.91 14.26
N PRO A 48 -0.77 -6.85 14.96
CA PRO A 48 -1.42 -8.05 15.49
C PRO A 48 -1.82 -9.07 14.41
N LEU A 49 -2.19 -8.61 13.21
CA LEU A 49 -2.50 -9.51 12.10
C LEU A 49 -1.24 -10.23 11.59
N ILE A 50 -0.12 -9.52 11.47
CA ILE A 50 1.17 -10.13 11.10
C ILE A 50 1.60 -11.16 12.15
N GLU A 51 1.46 -10.85 13.44
CA GLU A 51 1.80 -11.75 14.53
C GLU A 51 0.94 -13.02 14.53
N THR A 52 -0.37 -12.85 14.36
CA THR A 52 -1.35 -13.93 14.40
C THR A 52 -1.22 -14.87 13.20
N HIS A 53 -1.11 -14.32 12.00
CA HIS A 53 -1.19 -15.09 10.76
C HIS A 53 0.17 -15.53 10.22
N ARG A 54 1.26 -14.86 10.60
CA ARG A 54 2.60 -15.12 10.04
C ARG A 54 2.57 -15.26 8.53
N PRO A 55 2.12 -14.22 7.81
CA PRO A 55 1.83 -14.32 6.39
C PRO A 55 3.09 -14.58 5.56
N VAL A 56 2.92 -15.11 4.35
CA VAL A 56 4.02 -15.30 3.38
C VAL A 56 4.51 -13.97 2.83
N SER A 57 3.68 -12.94 2.84
CA SER A 57 4.04 -11.55 2.47
C SER A 57 3.03 -10.56 3.06
N VAL A 58 3.45 -9.29 3.18
CA VAL A 58 2.58 -8.17 3.59
C VAL A 58 2.57 -7.13 2.47
N VAL A 59 1.40 -6.85 1.91
CA VAL A 59 1.20 -5.85 0.87
C VAL A 59 0.23 -4.79 1.35
N SER A 60 0.71 -3.57 1.48
CA SER A 60 -0.11 -2.41 1.80
C SER A 60 -0.54 -1.67 0.53
N LEU A 61 -1.78 -1.23 0.49
CA LEU A 61 -2.37 -0.52 -0.64
C LEU A 61 -2.79 0.89 -0.20
N GLY A 62 -2.59 1.90 -1.04
CA GLY A 62 -3.06 3.26 -0.77
C GLY A 62 -3.49 3.99 -2.02
N LEU A 63 -4.36 4.99 -1.88
CA LEU A 63 -4.75 5.87 -2.98
C LEU A 63 -3.60 6.84 -3.29
N GLY A 64 -3.09 6.77 -4.51
CA GLY A 64 -2.12 7.71 -5.06
C GLY A 64 -2.72 8.69 -6.06
N GLY A 65 -1.92 9.62 -6.53
CA GLY A 65 -2.33 10.63 -7.53
C GLY A 65 -1.92 10.30 -8.98
N ALA A 66 -1.32 9.14 -9.21
CA ALA A 66 -0.79 8.77 -10.53
C ALA A 66 -1.83 8.04 -11.40
N SER A 67 -1.56 7.97 -12.70
CA SER A 67 -2.42 7.30 -13.68
C SER A 67 -2.20 5.79 -13.79
N GLN A 68 -1.23 5.26 -13.08
CA GLN A 68 -0.84 3.85 -13.11
C GLN A 68 -0.51 3.37 -11.69
N ILE A 69 -0.45 2.06 -11.48
CA ILE A 69 -0.07 1.50 -10.18
C ILE A 69 1.42 1.79 -9.93
N HIS A 70 1.72 2.38 -8.78
CA HIS A 70 3.09 2.57 -8.33
C HIS A 70 3.48 1.49 -7.34
N VAL A 71 4.53 0.75 -7.64
CA VAL A 71 5.15 -0.21 -6.74
C VAL A 71 6.28 0.51 -6.03
N GLU A 72 6.08 0.82 -4.76
CA GLU A 72 7.01 1.64 -3.98
C GLU A 72 8.25 0.86 -3.55
N ARG A 73 9.42 1.43 -3.82
CA ARG A 73 10.71 0.79 -3.47
C ARG A 73 11.24 1.17 -2.11
N VAL A 74 10.87 2.35 -1.59
CA VAL A 74 11.50 2.92 -0.39
C VAL A 74 10.46 3.52 0.54
N GLY A 75 10.47 3.10 1.80
CA GLY A 75 9.84 3.79 2.92
C GLY A 75 10.89 4.56 3.70
N ILE A 76 10.66 5.84 3.97
CA ILE A 76 11.58 6.72 4.68
C ILE A 76 11.16 6.95 6.13
N ASN A 77 12.12 7.16 7.01
CA ASN A 77 11.87 7.46 8.43
C ASN A 77 11.46 8.93 8.62
N LEU A 78 10.43 9.34 7.93
CA LEU A 78 9.87 10.69 8.00
C LEU A 78 8.36 10.62 7.89
N LYS A 79 7.65 11.26 8.80
CA LYS A 79 6.22 11.55 8.71
C LYS A 79 6.00 13.04 8.84
N ARG A 80 5.01 13.52 8.11
CA ARG A 80 4.55 14.91 8.17
C ARG A 80 3.09 14.93 8.60
N ILE A 81 2.85 15.60 9.70
CA ILE A 81 1.50 15.84 10.25
C ILE A 81 1.32 17.34 10.28
N ASP A 82 0.35 17.84 9.55
CA ASP A 82 0.17 19.27 9.25
C ASP A 82 1.46 19.82 8.60
N GLU A 83 2.12 20.80 9.21
CA GLU A 83 3.39 21.38 8.73
C GLU A 83 4.61 20.86 9.50
N GLU A 84 4.43 19.92 10.45
CA GLU A 84 5.51 19.41 11.27
C GLU A 84 6.06 18.09 10.76
N GLU A 85 7.38 18.03 10.62
CA GLU A 85 8.10 16.83 10.24
C GLU A 85 8.72 16.15 11.46
N SER A 86 8.60 14.84 11.54
CA SER A 86 9.19 14.05 12.61
C SER A 86 9.52 12.63 12.11
N PRO A 87 10.45 11.92 12.77
CA PRO A 87 10.70 10.54 12.41
C PRO A 87 9.46 9.66 12.68
N VAL A 88 9.27 8.64 11.85
CA VAL A 88 8.29 7.57 12.11
C VAL A 88 8.69 6.80 13.36
N VAL A 89 9.97 6.43 13.44
CA VAL A 89 10.60 5.78 14.60
C VAL A 89 11.84 6.57 15.01
N ALA A 90 11.88 7.09 16.24
CA ALA A 90 12.91 8.04 16.70
C ALA A 90 14.35 7.54 16.52
N ALA A 91 14.63 6.25 16.74
CA ALA A 91 15.95 5.64 16.61
C ALA A 91 16.07 4.70 15.40
N GLY A 92 15.08 4.71 14.49
CA GLY A 92 15.07 3.86 13.31
C GLY A 92 16.03 4.35 12.22
N PRO A 93 16.47 3.46 11.30
CA PRO A 93 17.28 3.85 10.15
C PRO A 93 16.55 4.84 9.25
N ALA A 94 17.30 5.59 8.45
CA ALA A 94 16.75 6.64 7.59
C ALA A 94 15.70 6.13 6.57
N ALA A 95 15.84 4.88 6.13
CA ALA A 95 14.93 4.27 5.17
C ALA A 95 15.03 2.75 5.19
N TYR A 96 13.97 2.11 4.68
CA TYR A 96 13.95 0.69 4.31
C TYR A 96 13.59 0.54 2.84
N PHE A 97 14.25 -0.39 2.16
CA PHE A 97 13.78 -0.88 0.88
C PHE A 97 12.64 -1.88 1.08
N ALA A 98 11.64 -1.83 0.19
CA ALA A 98 10.66 -2.89 0.09
C ALA A 98 11.35 -4.23 -0.14
N THR A 99 10.92 -5.26 0.57
CA THR A 99 11.46 -6.62 0.45
C THR A 99 10.64 -7.50 -0.50
N LEU A 100 9.47 -7.01 -0.96
CA LEU A 100 8.73 -7.63 -2.07
C LEU A 100 9.56 -7.64 -3.37
N PRO A 101 9.31 -8.61 -4.28
CA PRO A 101 9.96 -8.68 -5.59
C PRO A 101 9.41 -7.61 -6.55
N THR A 102 9.57 -6.33 -6.18
CA THR A 102 8.88 -5.17 -6.79
C THR A 102 9.03 -5.07 -8.31
N ARG A 103 10.17 -5.49 -8.88
CA ARG A 103 10.34 -5.50 -10.35
C ARG A 103 9.50 -6.58 -11.00
N ALA A 104 9.52 -7.81 -10.46
CA ALA A 104 8.69 -8.90 -10.97
C ALA A 104 7.20 -8.55 -10.87
N MET A 105 6.77 -7.87 -9.81
CA MET A 105 5.40 -7.37 -9.68
C MET A 105 5.02 -6.41 -10.81
N VAL A 106 5.88 -5.43 -11.12
CA VAL A 106 5.64 -4.50 -12.24
C VAL A 106 5.56 -5.25 -13.57
N ASP A 107 6.46 -6.20 -13.80
CA ASP A 107 6.48 -7.00 -15.02
C ASP A 107 5.21 -7.86 -15.16
N ALA A 108 4.74 -8.48 -14.07
CA ALA A 108 3.51 -9.27 -14.04
C ALA A 108 2.26 -8.40 -14.30
N MET A 109 2.17 -7.22 -13.68
CA MET A 109 1.10 -6.25 -13.95
C MET A 109 1.10 -5.84 -15.43
N GLY A 110 2.28 -5.55 -16.01
CA GLY A 110 2.45 -5.23 -17.43
C GLY A 110 2.01 -6.38 -18.35
N GLN A 111 2.36 -7.60 -18.04
CA GLN A 111 1.91 -8.80 -18.78
C GLN A 111 0.40 -9.00 -18.69
N ALA A 112 -0.20 -8.65 -17.57
CA ALA A 112 -1.65 -8.61 -17.42
C ALA A 112 -2.32 -7.43 -18.16
N GLY A 113 -1.54 -6.55 -18.79
CA GLY A 113 -2.01 -5.38 -19.54
C GLY A 113 -2.35 -4.19 -18.63
N VAL A 114 -1.95 -4.20 -17.36
CA VAL A 114 -2.21 -3.12 -16.41
C VAL A 114 -0.97 -2.22 -16.27
N PRO A 115 -1.08 -0.91 -16.51
CA PRO A 115 0.04 0.01 -16.38
C PRO A 115 0.55 0.07 -14.93
N ALA A 116 1.83 -0.18 -14.75
CA ALA A 116 2.50 -0.11 -13.45
C ALA A 116 3.95 0.36 -13.60
N GLN A 117 4.51 0.95 -12.57
CA GLN A 117 5.93 1.33 -12.53
C GLN A 117 6.52 1.25 -11.13
N LEU A 118 7.84 1.12 -11.07
CA LEU A 118 8.59 1.31 -9.83
C LEU A 118 8.66 2.80 -9.48
N THR A 119 8.48 3.11 -8.21
CA THR A 119 8.67 4.44 -7.66
C THR A 119 9.52 4.37 -6.39
N TYR A 120 10.05 5.50 -5.97
CA TYR A 120 11.04 5.56 -4.90
C TYR A 120 10.62 6.50 -3.77
N SER A 121 9.33 6.76 -3.65
CA SER A 121 8.80 7.60 -2.58
C SER A 121 7.32 7.33 -2.34
N ALA A 122 7.00 6.75 -1.20
CA ALA A 122 5.63 6.62 -0.72
C ALA A 122 5.10 7.92 -0.07
N GLY A 123 5.80 9.04 -0.27
CA GLY A 123 5.48 10.33 0.35
C GLY A 123 5.94 10.43 1.79
N THR A 124 5.22 11.23 2.58
CA THR A 124 5.51 11.46 4.01
C THR A 124 4.26 11.37 4.89
N PHE A 125 3.16 10.92 4.32
CA PHE A 125 1.89 10.73 5.03
C PHE A 125 1.70 9.26 5.43
N LEU A 126 0.47 8.83 5.65
CA LEU A 126 0.13 7.49 6.18
C LEU A 126 0.64 6.34 5.30
N CYS A 127 0.69 6.51 3.98
CA CYS A 127 1.22 5.49 3.08
C CYS A 127 2.67 5.13 3.41
N ASN A 128 3.50 6.16 3.54
CA ASN A 128 4.90 5.99 3.96
C ASN A 128 5.00 5.52 5.42
N HIS A 129 4.13 6.03 6.30
CA HIS A 129 4.10 5.63 7.71
C HIS A 129 3.88 4.12 7.85
N VAL A 130 2.85 3.56 7.19
CA VAL A 130 2.58 2.12 7.21
C VAL A 130 3.70 1.33 6.57
N MET A 131 4.16 1.74 5.37
CA MET A 131 5.25 1.06 4.68
C MET A 131 6.51 0.97 5.54
N TYR A 132 6.96 2.11 6.06
CA TYR A 132 8.16 2.17 6.90
C TYR A 132 7.99 1.36 8.18
N SER A 133 6.86 1.53 8.89
CA SER A 133 6.62 0.88 10.18
C SER A 133 6.53 -0.65 10.07
N VAL A 134 5.89 -1.17 9.02
CA VAL A 134 5.83 -2.62 8.76
C VAL A 134 7.22 -3.17 8.48
N LEU A 135 7.99 -2.52 7.59
CA LEU A 135 9.36 -2.94 7.28
C LEU A 135 10.27 -2.88 8.50
N HIS A 136 10.15 -1.81 9.30
CA HIS A 136 10.91 -1.67 10.55
C HIS A 136 10.54 -2.77 11.56
N TYR A 137 9.24 -3.00 11.77
CA TYR A 137 8.76 -4.06 12.68
C TYR A 137 9.30 -5.44 12.29
N LEU A 138 9.21 -5.81 11.01
CA LEU A 138 9.72 -7.09 10.52
C LEU A 138 11.24 -7.22 10.68
N ALA A 139 11.98 -6.13 10.44
CA ALA A 139 13.43 -6.09 10.64
C ALA A 139 13.82 -6.27 12.11
N GLU A 140 13.14 -5.59 13.05
CA GLU A 140 13.37 -5.71 14.50
C GLU A 140 13.04 -7.13 15.00
N GLN A 141 11.97 -7.74 14.47
CA GLN A 141 11.63 -9.14 14.80
C GLN A 141 12.55 -10.15 14.12
N LYS A 142 13.38 -9.73 13.15
CA LYS A 142 14.21 -10.60 12.30
C LYS A 142 13.36 -11.64 11.55
N TRP A 143 12.17 -11.23 11.10
CA TRP A 143 11.29 -12.09 10.31
C TRP A 143 11.51 -11.83 8.83
N ASP A 144 11.82 -12.90 8.11
CA ASP A 144 12.01 -12.87 6.66
C ASP A 144 10.65 -12.95 5.94
N ILE A 145 9.79 -11.98 6.21
CA ILE A 145 8.48 -11.82 5.55
C ILE A 145 8.60 -10.67 4.56
N PRO A 146 8.48 -10.91 3.25
CA PRO A 146 8.49 -9.85 2.25
C PRO A 146 7.37 -8.84 2.49
N ALA A 147 7.70 -7.55 2.44
CA ALA A 147 6.73 -6.48 2.65
C ALA A 147 6.97 -5.29 1.72
N GLY A 148 5.90 -4.54 1.42
CA GLY A 148 5.98 -3.35 0.59
C GLY A 148 4.62 -2.66 0.42
N PHE A 149 4.58 -1.71 -0.51
CA PHE A 149 3.45 -0.81 -0.70
C PHE A 149 3.14 -0.57 -2.17
N LEU A 150 1.85 -0.53 -2.51
CA LEU A 150 1.35 -0.15 -3.83
C LEU A 150 0.48 1.11 -3.71
N HIS A 151 0.81 2.15 -4.47
CA HIS A 151 -0.13 3.24 -4.70
C HIS A 151 -1.03 2.93 -5.89
N LEU A 152 -2.32 3.07 -5.69
CA LEU A 152 -3.36 2.82 -6.68
C LEU A 152 -3.85 4.13 -7.28
N PRO A 153 -4.16 4.16 -8.59
CA PRO A 153 -4.73 5.34 -9.24
C PRO A 153 -6.07 5.76 -8.64
N PRO A 154 -6.45 7.04 -8.77
CA PRO A 154 -7.79 7.48 -8.46
C PRO A 154 -8.82 6.82 -9.40
N LEU A 155 -10.05 6.71 -8.94
CA LEU A 155 -11.16 6.19 -9.74
C LEU A 155 -11.67 7.25 -10.74
N PRO A 156 -12.29 6.86 -11.85
CA PRO A 156 -12.93 7.80 -12.79
C PRO A 156 -13.95 8.72 -12.10
N GLU A 157 -14.67 8.22 -11.10
CA GLU A 157 -15.65 8.97 -10.32
C GLU A 157 -14.99 10.11 -9.55
N HIS A 158 -13.78 9.91 -9.04
CA HIS A 158 -13.03 10.97 -8.35
C HIS A 158 -12.69 12.13 -9.29
N VAL A 159 -12.30 11.81 -10.53
CA VAL A 159 -12.03 12.83 -11.55
C VAL A 159 -13.32 13.53 -11.99
N ALA A 160 -14.40 12.77 -12.22
CA ALA A 160 -15.70 13.31 -12.60
C ALA A 160 -16.29 14.23 -11.52
N ALA A 161 -16.05 13.92 -10.25
CA ALA A 161 -16.45 14.75 -9.09
C ALA A 161 -15.51 15.96 -8.85
N GLY A 162 -14.44 16.12 -9.65
CA GLY A 162 -13.46 17.19 -9.48
C GLY A 162 -12.58 17.07 -8.24
N LEU A 163 -12.51 15.89 -7.61
CA LEU A 163 -11.66 15.65 -6.44
C LEU A 163 -10.18 15.66 -6.79
N CYS A 164 -9.86 15.26 -8.00
CA CYS A 164 -8.50 15.32 -8.56
C CYS A 164 -8.59 15.61 -10.08
N SER A 165 -7.44 15.90 -10.68
CA SER A 165 -7.28 16.09 -12.12
C SER A 165 -6.36 15.02 -12.68
N GLY A 166 -6.51 14.73 -13.99
CA GLY A 166 -5.63 13.81 -14.71
C GLY A 166 -6.28 12.46 -15.00
N ALA A 167 -5.43 11.47 -15.22
CA ALA A 167 -5.88 10.13 -15.56
C ALA A 167 -6.30 9.35 -14.33
N SER A 168 -7.20 8.39 -14.53
CA SER A 168 -7.76 7.51 -13.51
C SER A 168 -7.77 6.07 -14.03
N MET A 169 -8.02 5.12 -13.15
CA MET A 169 -8.15 3.70 -13.50
C MET A 169 -9.43 3.14 -12.88
N VAL A 170 -10.20 2.40 -13.69
CA VAL A 170 -11.42 1.74 -13.17
C VAL A 170 -11.05 0.67 -12.16
N MET A 171 -11.90 0.48 -11.16
CA MET A 171 -11.68 -0.44 -10.04
C MET A 171 -11.29 -1.85 -10.49
N GLU A 172 -12.01 -2.40 -11.46
CA GLU A 172 -11.75 -3.75 -11.99
C GLU A 172 -10.33 -3.90 -12.54
N TYR A 173 -9.83 -2.87 -13.25
CA TYR A 173 -8.48 -2.87 -13.82
C TYR A 173 -7.41 -2.73 -12.74
N THR A 174 -7.66 -1.88 -11.76
CA THR A 174 -6.77 -1.71 -10.60
C THR A 174 -6.66 -3.01 -9.82
N GLN A 175 -7.80 -3.65 -9.52
CA GLN A 175 -7.82 -4.93 -8.82
C GLN A 175 -7.11 -6.04 -9.61
N LYS A 176 -7.31 -6.09 -10.94
CA LYS A 176 -6.59 -7.02 -11.83
C LYS A 176 -5.08 -6.85 -11.73
N GLY A 177 -4.60 -5.61 -11.71
CA GLY A 177 -3.18 -5.32 -11.55
C GLY A 177 -2.65 -5.75 -10.18
N VAL A 178 -3.39 -5.47 -9.10
CA VAL A 178 -3.02 -5.90 -7.76
C VAL A 178 -2.90 -7.43 -7.70
N VAL A 179 -3.90 -8.15 -8.19
CA VAL A 179 -3.87 -9.64 -8.20
C VAL A 179 -2.68 -10.15 -8.99
N ALA A 180 -2.46 -9.66 -10.23
CA ALA A 180 -1.32 -10.07 -11.05
C ALA A 180 0.04 -9.80 -10.40
N GLY A 181 0.14 -8.75 -9.59
CA GLY A 181 1.37 -8.47 -8.84
C GLY A 181 1.56 -9.35 -7.60
N LEU A 182 0.50 -10.06 -7.16
CA LEU A 182 0.55 -10.97 -6.01
C LEU A 182 0.77 -12.43 -6.43
N GLU A 183 0.55 -12.79 -7.69
CA GLU A 183 0.86 -14.08 -8.31
C GLU A 183 2.36 -14.23 -8.59
#